data_c4cd86dabc4764a19c12e751f9af60d4
#
_entry.id   c4cd86dabc4764a19c12e751f9af60d4
#
_cell.length_a   1.000
_cell.length_b   1.000
_cell.length_c   1.000
_cell.angle_alpha   90.00
_cell.angle_beta   90.00
_cell.angle_gamma   90.00
#
_symmetry.space_group_name_H-M   'P 1'
#
loop_
_entity.id
_entity.type
_entity.pdbx_description
1 polymer ?
#
loop_
_entity_poly.entity_id
_entity_poly.type
_entity_poly.pdbx_seq_one_letter_code
_entity_poly.pdbx_strand_id
1 'polypeptide(L)'
;MTYSYRKAEQTEKEAIFKLYCLVMRGYISEIWGWNDQWQENDFSTHFNPKGITVVHEESELVGYSHVENRGNQLFIRMIVVHPHHQRKGIGSTLLESVVASGKEQSEKVGLEVFKINDEARKFYEKHGFNVEDETSSSYVMGLIA
;
A
#
# COMPACT_ATOMS: atom_id res chain seq x y z
N MET A 1 9.00 -18.42 11.56
CA MET A 1 8.80 -16.95 11.51
C MET A 1 7.32 -16.67 11.39
N THR A 2 6.76 -15.96 12.35
CA THR A 2 5.32 -15.73 12.41
C THR A 2 4.99 -14.25 12.29
N TYR A 3 4.08 -13.93 11.35
CA TYR A 3 3.60 -12.57 11.16
C TYR A 3 2.19 -12.44 11.70
N SER A 4 1.91 -11.33 12.37
CA SER A 4 0.56 -11.01 12.83
C SER A 4 0.01 -9.81 12.09
N TYR A 5 -1.28 -9.87 11.74
CA TYR A 5 -1.99 -8.86 10.95
C TYR A 5 -3.16 -8.33 11.79
N ARG A 6 -3.25 -7.01 11.90
CA ARG A 6 -4.38 -6.38 12.61
C ARG A 6 -4.58 -4.95 12.14
N LYS A 7 -5.72 -4.38 12.47
CA LYS A 7 -5.94 -2.96 12.18
C LYS A 7 -4.99 -2.09 13.00
N ALA A 8 -4.57 -0.98 12.40
CA ALA A 8 -3.69 -0.03 13.06
C ALA A 8 -4.40 0.73 14.17
N GLU A 9 -3.60 1.30 15.06
CA GLU A 9 -4.07 2.21 16.10
C GLU A 9 -3.54 3.61 15.80
N GLN A 10 -4.21 4.62 16.30
CA GLN A 10 -3.82 6.02 16.11
C GLN A 10 -2.37 6.26 16.59
N THR A 11 -1.98 5.60 17.65
CA THR A 11 -0.64 5.72 18.24
C THR A 11 0.48 5.18 17.36
N GLU A 12 0.14 4.44 16.31
CA GLU A 12 1.11 3.83 15.42
C GLU A 12 1.48 4.70 14.21
N LYS A 13 0.87 5.87 14.10
CA LYS A 13 1.06 6.78 12.96
C LYS A 13 2.54 7.06 12.65
N GLU A 14 3.32 7.37 13.67
CA GLU A 14 4.74 7.68 13.49
C GLU A 14 5.55 6.50 12.98
N ALA A 15 5.32 5.31 13.56
CA ALA A 15 6.02 4.09 13.14
C ALA A 15 5.68 3.74 11.68
N ILE A 16 4.40 3.88 11.31
CA ILE A 16 3.95 3.60 9.95
C ILE A 16 4.56 4.61 8.98
N PHE A 17 4.61 5.89 9.36
CA PHE A 17 5.23 6.92 8.52
C PHE A 17 6.72 6.64 8.29
N LYS A 18 7.43 6.20 9.32
CA LYS A 18 8.85 5.84 9.18
C LYS A 18 9.05 4.70 8.18
N LEU A 19 8.18 3.71 8.22
CA LEU A 19 8.25 2.61 7.27
C LEU A 19 7.93 3.06 5.85
N TYR A 20 6.93 3.92 5.69
CA TYR A 20 6.60 4.56 4.42
C TYR A 20 7.84 5.28 3.85
N CYS A 21 8.49 6.12 4.66
CA CYS A 21 9.67 6.86 4.22
C CYS A 21 10.80 5.92 3.79
N LEU A 22 11.05 4.88 4.57
CA LEU A 22 12.11 3.93 4.28
C LEU A 22 11.94 3.29 2.89
N VAL A 23 10.72 2.91 2.55
CA VAL A 23 10.45 2.18 1.30
C VAL A 23 10.20 3.12 0.12
N MET A 24 9.50 4.23 0.33
CA MET A 24 9.02 5.06 -0.77
C MET A 24 9.91 6.25 -1.12
N ARG A 25 10.80 6.65 -0.24
CA ARG A 25 11.62 7.85 -0.46
C ARG A 25 12.42 7.82 -1.75
N GLY A 26 13.01 6.68 -2.08
CA GLY A 26 13.81 6.54 -3.30
C GLY A 26 13.00 6.81 -4.56
N TYR A 27 11.82 6.23 -4.67
CA TYR A 27 10.95 6.41 -5.82
C TYR A 27 10.48 7.85 -5.95
N ILE A 28 10.00 8.41 -4.86
CA ILE A 28 9.46 9.78 -4.84
C ILE A 28 10.56 10.79 -5.15
N SER A 29 11.75 10.60 -4.59
CA SER A 29 12.91 11.47 -4.84
C SER A 29 13.27 11.50 -6.33
N GLU A 30 13.20 10.34 -6.98
CA GLU A 30 13.53 10.22 -8.39
C GLU A 30 12.50 10.93 -9.28
N ILE A 31 11.22 10.83 -8.93
CA ILE A 31 10.13 11.37 -9.76
C ILE A 31 9.93 12.87 -9.54
N TRP A 32 9.84 13.30 -8.26
CA TRP A 32 9.44 14.67 -7.91
C TRP A 32 10.38 15.39 -6.95
N GLY A 33 11.37 14.69 -6.38
CA GLY A 33 12.12 15.18 -5.26
C GLY A 33 11.38 14.95 -3.95
N TRP A 34 12.11 14.88 -2.87
CA TRP A 34 11.55 14.61 -1.54
C TRP A 34 11.53 15.88 -0.71
N ASN A 35 10.36 16.26 -0.23
CA ASN A 35 10.17 17.38 0.70
C ASN A 35 9.59 16.82 1.99
N ASP A 36 10.37 16.83 3.07
CA ASP A 36 9.98 16.25 4.35
C ASP A 36 8.67 16.82 4.88
N GLN A 37 8.52 18.14 4.85
CA GLN A 37 7.32 18.78 5.39
C GLN A 37 6.09 18.43 4.58
N TRP A 38 6.21 18.43 3.26
CA TRP A 38 5.09 18.08 2.40
C TRP A 38 4.65 16.64 2.61
N GLN A 39 5.61 15.72 2.70
CA GLN A 39 5.32 14.30 2.90
C GLN A 39 4.65 14.04 4.25
N GLU A 40 5.15 14.69 5.29
CA GLU A 40 4.57 14.55 6.63
C GLU A 40 3.13 15.07 6.67
N ASN A 41 2.89 16.23 6.06
CA ASN A 41 1.56 16.82 6.00
C ASN A 41 0.58 15.95 5.20
N ASP A 42 1.01 15.47 4.03
CA ASP A 42 0.18 14.60 3.19
C ASP A 42 -0.16 13.29 3.90
N PHE A 43 0.85 12.66 4.49
CA PHE A 43 0.63 11.42 5.24
C PHE A 43 -0.36 11.63 6.39
N SER A 44 -0.19 12.71 7.14
CA SER A 44 -1.06 13.03 8.27
C SER A 44 -2.50 13.30 7.83
N THR A 45 -2.66 14.02 6.72
CA THR A 45 -3.98 14.34 6.17
C THR A 45 -4.78 13.10 5.81
N HIS A 46 -4.12 12.09 5.27
CA HIS A 46 -4.78 10.87 4.80
C HIS A 46 -4.74 9.72 5.79
N PHE A 47 -4.03 9.87 6.92
CA PHE A 47 -3.92 8.79 7.89
C PHE A 47 -5.28 8.43 8.47
N ASN A 48 -5.66 7.17 8.32
CA ASN A 48 -6.91 6.64 8.85
C ASN A 48 -6.64 5.20 9.34
N PRO A 49 -6.49 5.01 10.65
CA PRO A 49 -6.14 3.68 11.16
C PRO A 49 -7.16 2.60 10.84
N LYS A 50 -8.42 2.97 10.64
CA LYS A 50 -9.47 2.00 10.27
C LYS A 50 -9.23 1.42 8.87
N GLY A 51 -8.54 2.14 8.00
CA GLY A 51 -8.21 1.69 6.66
C GLY A 51 -6.83 1.06 6.55
N ILE A 52 -6.09 0.97 7.66
CA ILE A 52 -4.72 0.46 7.67
C ILE A 52 -4.65 -0.86 8.40
N THR A 53 -4.05 -1.86 7.75
CA THR A 53 -3.72 -3.14 8.36
C THR A 53 -2.21 -3.18 8.54
N VAL A 54 -1.76 -3.39 9.78
CA VAL A 54 -0.33 -3.46 10.11
C VAL A 54 0.09 -4.92 10.25
N VAL A 55 1.35 -5.17 9.91
CA VAL A 55 1.96 -6.49 10.00
C VAL A 55 3.16 -6.40 10.94
N HIS A 56 3.19 -7.25 11.93
CA HIS A 56 4.30 -7.33 12.87
C HIS A 56 4.93 -8.72 12.87
N GLU A 57 6.24 -8.74 13.07
CA GLU A 57 6.96 -9.94 13.48
C GLU A 57 7.42 -9.64 14.89
N GLU A 58 6.86 -10.37 15.86
CA GLU A 58 7.03 -10.07 17.28
C GLU A 58 6.56 -8.63 17.54
N SER A 59 7.42 -7.74 17.99
CA SER A 59 7.06 -6.35 18.24
C SER A 59 7.47 -5.40 17.11
N GLU A 60 8.10 -5.91 16.05
CA GLU A 60 8.60 -5.09 14.96
C GLU A 60 7.55 -4.91 13.87
N LEU A 61 7.28 -3.67 13.49
CA LEU A 61 6.42 -3.36 12.36
C LEU A 61 7.18 -3.64 11.06
N VAL A 62 6.69 -4.57 10.25
CA VAL A 62 7.38 -5.00 9.03
C VAL A 62 6.61 -4.74 7.74
N GLY A 63 5.37 -4.31 7.84
CA GLY A 63 4.58 -3.97 6.67
C GLY A 63 3.23 -3.39 7.01
N TYR A 64 2.57 -2.83 6.02
CA TYR A 64 1.19 -2.36 6.18
C TYR A 64 0.51 -2.20 4.83
N SER A 65 -0.82 -2.18 4.85
CA SER A 65 -1.62 -1.74 3.73
C SER A 65 -2.48 -0.57 4.16
N HIS A 66 -2.74 0.36 3.24
CA HIS A 66 -3.66 1.48 3.46
C HIS A 66 -4.68 1.48 2.34
N VAL A 67 -5.94 1.31 2.70
CA VAL A 67 -7.05 1.20 1.75
C VAL A 67 -8.10 2.23 2.07
N GLU A 68 -8.61 2.88 1.03
CA GLU A 68 -9.72 3.86 1.13
C GLU A 68 -10.94 3.30 0.42
N ASN A 69 -12.10 3.45 1.05
CA ASN A 69 -13.36 3.15 0.37
C ASN A 69 -13.81 4.43 -0.34
N ARG A 70 -13.81 4.40 -1.67
CA ARG A 70 -14.16 5.56 -2.51
C ARG A 70 -15.58 5.49 -3.06
N GLY A 71 -16.44 4.68 -2.43
CA GLY A 71 -17.85 4.57 -2.79
C GLY A 71 -18.12 3.54 -3.88
N ASN A 72 -17.38 3.57 -4.97
CA ASN A 72 -17.52 2.63 -6.08
C ASN A 72 -16.34 1.69 -6.22
N GLN A 73 -15.32 1.87 -5.39
CA GLN A 73 -14.14 1.00 -5.39
C GLN A 73 -13.41 1.07 -4.07
N LEU A 74 -12.69 -0.01 -3.77
CA LEU A 74 -11.68 0.00 -2.72
C LEU A 74 -10.38 0.44 -3.39
N PHE A 75 -9.82 1.55 -2.93
CA PHE A 75 -8.58 2.07 -3.49
C PHE A 75 -7.41 1.79 -2.56
N ILE A 76 -6.42 1.05 -3.08
CA ILE A 76 -5.20 0.76 -2.32
C ILE A 76 -4.27 1.97 -2.46
N ARG A 77 -4.13 2.75 -1.39
CA ARG A 77 -3.17 3.85 -1.36
C ARG A 77 -1.75 3.33 -1.29
N MET A 78 -1.53 2.31 -0.48
CA MET A 78 -0.20 1.75 -0.22
C MET A 78 -0.26 0.29 0.19
N ILE A 79 0.71 -0.47 -0.28
CA ILE A 79 1.13 -1.73 0.32
C ILE A 79 2.64 -1.58 0.45
N VAL A 80 3.13 -1.59 1.67
CA VAL A 80 4.53 -1.36 1.99
C VAL A 80 5.05 -2.51 2.82
N VAL A 81 6.18 -3.09 2.41
CA VAL A 81 6.85 -4.16 3.15
C VAL A 81 8.31 -3.78 3.36
N HIS A 82 8.76 -3.88 4.60
CA HIS A 82 10.14 -3.59 4.95
C HIS A 82 11.09 -4.41 4.05
N PRO A 83 12.18 -3.81 3.53
CA PRO A 83 13.07 -4.49 2.59
C PRO A 83 13.58 -5.86 3.06
N HIS A 84 13.83 -6.01 4.36
CA HIS A 84 14.32 -7.28 4.93
C HIS A 84 13.23 -8.36 5.03
N HIS A 85 11.99 -8.00 4.79
CA HIS A 85 10.85 -8.93 4.90
C HIS A 85 10.09 -9.11 3.58
N GLN A 86 10.63 -8.57 2.49
CA GLN A 86 10.03 -8.77 1.16
C GLN A 86 10.24 -10.21 0.70
N ARG A 87 9.37 -10.64 -0.23
CA ARG A 87 9.40 -12.00 -0.81
C ARG A 87 9.11 -13.11 0.21
N LYS A 88 8.36 -12.77 1.27
CA LYS A 88 7.94 -13.75 2.29
C LYS A 88 6.42 -13.88 2.37
N GLY A 89 5.71 -13.36 1.36
CA GLY A 89 4.27 -13.49 1.27
C GLY A 89 3.45 -12.43 1.99
N ILE A 90 4.08 -11.46 2.63
CA ILE A 90 3.37 -10.39 3.36
C ILE A 90 2.51 -9.57 2.41
N GLY A 91 3.10 -9.09 1.31
CA GLY A 91 2.38 -8.29 0.32
C GLY A 91 1.19 -9.05 -0.28
N SER A 92 1.39 -10.32 -0.61
CA SER A 92 0.32 -11.17 -1.14
C SER A 92 -0.81 -11.36 -0.16
N THR A 93 -0.50 -11.59 1.12
CA THR A 93 -1.52 -11.74 2.15
C THR A 93 -2.34 -10.47 2.31
N LEU A 94 -1.67 -9.31 2.34
CA LEU A 94 -2.35 -8.02 2.42
C LEU A 94 -3.26 -7.79 1.21
N LEU A 95 -2.73 -8.02 0.00
CA LEU A 95 -3.48 -7.81 -1.24
C LEU A 95 -4.68 -8.74 -1.34
N GLU A 96 -4.51 -10.02 -1.04
CA GLU A 96 -5.59 -11.01 -1.09
C GLU A 96 -6.72 -10.64 -0.13
N SER A 97 -6.40 -10.08 1.03
CA SER A 97 -7.40 -9.61 1.99
C SER A 97 -8.23 -8.47 1.41
N VAL A 98 -7.60 -7.53 0.70
CA VAL A 98 -8.33 -6.41 0.06
C VAL A 98 -9.21 -6.93 -1.07
N VAL A 99 -8.69 -7.84 -1.88
CA VAL A 99 -9.46 -8.42 -2.99
C VAL A 99 -10.69 -9.18 -2.46
N ALA A 100 -10.52 -9.93 -1.37
CA ALA A 100 -11.65 -10.64 -0.73
C ALA A 100 -12.71 -9.64 -0.25
N SER A 101 -12.31 -8.53 0.35
CA SER A 101 -13.23 -7.47 0.77
C SER A 101 -13.99 -6.88 -0.42
N GLY A 102 -13.29 -6.65 -1.52
CA GLY A 102 -13.91 -6.17 -2.75
C GLY A 102 -14.99 -7.10 -3.26
N LYS A 103 -14.70 -8.39 -3.28
CA LYS A 103 -15.68 -9.41 -3.69
C LYS A 103 -16.92 -9.41 -2.79
N GLU A 104 -16.71 -9.35 -1.49
CA GLU A 104 -17.79 -9.32 -0.51
C GLU A 104 -18.73 -8.14 -0.73
N GLN A 105 -18.16 -6.99 -1.07
CA GLN A 105 -18.90 -5.74 -1.24
C GLN A 105 -19.33 -5.51 -2.69
N SER A 106 -18.98 -6.40 -3.59
CA SER A 106 -19.21 -6.25 -5.04
C SER A 106 -18.57 -4.94 -5.56
N GLU A 107 -17.39 -4.63 -5.07
CA GLU A 107 -16.64 -3.43 -5.45
C GLU A 107 -15.38 -3.77 -6.22
N LYS A 108 -15.02 -2.89 -7.13
CA LYS A 108 -13.75 -2.95 -7.84
C LYS A 108 -12.61 -2.61 -6.86
N VAL A 109 -11.44 -3.16 -7.10
CA VAL A 109 -10.23 -2.79 -6.37
C VAL A 109 -9.31 -2.04 -7.33
N GLY A 110 -8.88 -0.84 -6.94
CA GLY A 110 -8.02 0.00 -7.77
C GLY A 110 -6.78 0.46 -7.03
N LEU A 111 -5.77 0.86 -7.79
CA LEU A 111 -4.53 1.40 -7.25
C LEU A 111 -3.78 2.21 -8.31
N GLU A 112 -2.76 2.92 -7.87
CA GLU A 112 -1.77 3.53 -8.76
C GLU A 112 -0.40 3.02 -8.37
N VAL A 113 0.45 2.75 -9.36
CA VAL A 113 1.82 2.28 -9.14
C VAL A 113 2.76 3.11 -10.01
N PHE A 114 3.89 3.51 -9.44
CA PHE A 114 4.88 4.28 -10.19
C PHE A 114 5.44 3.46 -11.35
N LYS A 115 5.58 4.10 -12.51
CA LYS A 115 6.13 3.46 -13.71
C LYS A 115 7.54 2.93 -13.49
N ILE A 116 8.32 3.60 -12.64
CA ILE A 116 9.69 3.18 -12.33
C ILE A 116 9.75 2.00 -11.36
N ASN A 117 8.61 1.62 -10.76
CA ASN A 117 8.54 0.49 -9.85
C ASN A 117 8.02 -0.75 -10.57
N ASP A 118 8.85 -1.31 -11.44
CA ASP A 118 8.51 -2.50 -12.23
C ASP A 118 8.14 -3.71 -11.37
N GLU A 119 8.82 -3.88 -10.25
CA GLU A 119 8.59 -4.99 -9.36
C GLU A 119 7.17 -4.98 -8.80
N ALA A 120 6.72 -3.81 -8.37
CA ALA A 120 5.36 -3.65 -7.85
C ALA A 120 4.32 -3.87 -8.95
N ARG A 121 4.55 -3.32 -10.16
CA ARG A 121 3.63 -3.52 -11.27
C ARG A 121 3.46 -5.00 -11.59
N LYS A 122 4.56 -5.74 -11.68
CA LYS A 122 4.54 -7.18 -11.94
C LYS A 122 3.83 -7.95 -10.83
N PHE A 123 4.04 -7.53 -9.60
CA PHE A 123 3.36 -8.12 -8.45
C PHE A 123 1.84 -7.98 -8.58
N TYR A 124 1.34 -6.80 -8.94
CA TYR A 124 -0.09 -6.59 -9.12
C TYR A 124 -0.63 -7.34 -10.35
N GLU A 125 0.12 -7.35 -11.44
CA GLU A 125 -0.27 -8.11 -12.64
C GLU A 125 -0.41 -9.61 -12.34
N LYS A 126 0.51 -10.15 -11.56
CA LYS A 126 0.48 -11.55 -11.14
C LYS A 126 -0.80 -11.87 -10.35
N HIS A 127 -1.36 -10.90 -9.64
CA HIS A 127 -2.59 -11.07 -8.87
C HIS A 127 -3.85 -10.69 -9.66
N GLY A 128 -3.73 -10.52 -10.97
CA GLY A 128 -4.88 -10.32 -11.85
C GLY A 128 -5.23 -8.87 -12.15
N PHE A 129 -4.44 -7.91 -11.67
CA PHE A 129 -4.69 -6.51 -11.95
C PHE A 129 -4.22 -6.16 -13.36
N ASN A 130 -4.94 -5.26 -14.01
CA ASN A 130 -4.62 -4.78 -15.34
C ASN A 130 -4.45 -3.27 -15.34
N VAL A 131 -3.59 -2.78 -16.22
CA VAL A 131 -3.44 -1.33 -16.45
C VAL A 131 -4.69 -0.83 -17.16
N GLU A 132 -5.35 0.16 -16.56
CA GLU A 132 -6.57 0.76 -17.11
C GLU A 132 -6.33 2.15 -17.64
N ASP A 133 -5.33 2.84 -17.11
CA ASP A 133 -4.99 4.21 -17.49
C ASP A 133 -3.57 4.49 -17.03
N GLU A 134 -3.06 5.64 -17.41
CA GLU A 134 -1.74 6.06 -16.96
C GLU A 134 -1.62 7.58 -16.87
N THR A 135 -0.74 8.01 -15.97
CA THR A 135 -0.32 9.41 -15.86
C THR A 135 1.11 9.50 -16.37
N SER A 136 1.73 10.66 -16.25
CA SER A 136 3.14 10.82 -16.65
C SER A 136 4.07 9.95 -15.81
N SER A 137 3.72 9.65 -14.56
CA SER A 137 4.60 8.93 -13.62
C SER A 137 4.04 7.61 -13.10
N SER A 138 2.77 7.29 -13.36
CA SER A 138 2.11 6.13 -12.78
C SER A 138 1.23 5.38 -13.76
N TYR A 139 1.00 4.10 -13.47
CA TYR A 139 -0.08 3.32 -14.08
C TYR A 139 -1.24 3.26 -13.09
N VAL A 140 -2.45 3.42 -13.61
CA VAL A 140 -3.68 3.18 -12.85
C VAL A 140 -4.10 1.74 -13.15
N MET A 141 -4.19 0.93 -12.11
CA MET A 141 -4.50 -0.49 -12.27
C MET A 141 -5.79 -0.85 -11.55
N GLY A 142 -6.47 -1.87 -12.03
CA GLY A 142 -7.70 -2.32 -11.42
C GLY A 142 -7.97 -3.79 -11.58
N LEU A 143 -8.80 -4.30 -10.66
CA LEU A 143 -9.29 -5.67 -10.66
C LEU A 143 -10.77 -5.64 -10.32
N ILE A 144 -11.58 -6.25 -11.17
CA ILE A 144 -13.01 -6.42 -10.87
C ILE A 144 -13.11 -7.65 -9.96
N ALA A 145 -13.50 -7.40 -8.72
CA ALA A 145 -13.57 -8.45 -7.71
C ALA A 145 -14.87 -9.23 -7.74
#